data_8240e2f9c9f6322f2e90ef83c51efc21
#
_entry.id   8240e2f9c9f6322f2e90ef83c51efc21
#
_cell.length_a   1.000
_cell.length_b   1.000
_cell.length_c   1.000
_cell.angle_alpha   90.00
_cell.angle_beta   90.00
_cell.angle_gamma   90.00
#
_symmetry.space_group_name_H-M   'P 1'
#
loop_
_entity.id
_entity.type
_entity.pdbx_description
1 polymer ?
#
loop_
_entity_poly.entity_id
_entity_poly.type
_entity_poly.pdbx_seq_one_letter_code
_entity_poly.pdbx_strand_id
1 'polypeptide(L)'
;MILSEMAGAAIEMTDALLINPNDTEEIKQAICRALEMPEQEQLKRLQHMQKIISVQTVNKWAADFVSEWSDTCRKNEQLRKKRISAGIIGAIKMKYNQAKQRLILLDYDGTLASLKTRPENAKPTPELIATLQKLVSDPANHVVVNSGRDHFTLEKWLGNLPIAMAAEHGAFYKENGIWHKNINKAEWSSGLVSILKLFVEKTPRSHLEVKETALAWHYRESDAWLGALRAQQLINVLVNICIQQKLQIIQGDKVVEIKSPDYNKGSEVRRQLEKKHYDFIIAMGDDTTDEDMFKALPVNAVTIKVGYVSEAASYNMPSQTEVLPFLQILANKKDMKQPIGENVKTSLKGIFDFFRDLLKTK
;
A
#
# COMPACT_ATOMS: atom_id res chain seq x y z
N MET A 1 23.62 -32.20 -22.42
CA MET A 1 22.44 -31.53 -22.99
C MET A 1 22.82 -30.11 -23.36
N ILE A 2 22.45 -29.66 -24.55
CA ILE A 2 22.53 -28.25 -24.98
C ILE A 2 21.10 -27.70 -24.94
N LEU A 3 20.90 -26.54 -24.36
CA LEU A 3 19.57 -25.94 -24.13
C LEU A 3 19.61 -24.45 -24.45
N SER A 4 18.56 -23.95 -25.10
CA SER A 4 18.41 -22.52 -25.32
C SER A 4 18.20 -21.77 -24.00
N GLU A 5 18.93 -20.68 -23.78
CA GLU A 5 18.71 -19.77 -22.64
C GLU A 5 17.31 -19.14 -22.61
N MET A 6 16.63 -19.12 -23.79
CA MET A 6 15.24 -18.63 -23.92
C MET A 6 14.19 -19.68 -23.53
N ALA A 7 14.62 -20.93 -23.29
CA ALA A 7 13.69 -21.97 -22.83
C ALA A 7 13.40 -21.81 -21.34
N GLY A 8 12.14 -21.91 -20.93
CA GLY A 8 11.76 -21.82 -19.50
C GLY A 8 12.52 -22.80 -18.62
N ALA A 9 12.83 -24.01 -19.13
CA ALA A 9 13.63 -25.00 -18.43
C ALA A 9 15.09 -24.59 -18.19
N ALA A 10 15.62 -23.56 -18.85
CA ALA A 10 17.00 -23.12 -18.69
C ALA A 10 17.30 -22.62 -17.26
N ILE A 11 16.29 -22.07 -16.59
CA ILE A 11 16.39 -21.57 -15.19
C ILE A 11 16.61 -22.76 -14.22
N GLU A 12 16.04 -23.92 -14.51
CA GLU A 12 16.12 -25.10 -13.64
C GLU A 12 17.26 -26.04 -14.05
N MET A 13 17.56 -26.13 -15.35
CA MET A 13 18.57 -27.02 -15.90
C MET A 13 19.96 -26.36 -16.00
N THR A 14 20.47 -25.89 -14.89
CA THR A 14 21.72 -25.11 -14.81
C THR A 14 22.98 -25.90 -15.24
N ASP A 15 22.92 -27.24 -15.26
CA ASP A 15 24.01 -28.10 -15.73
C ASP A 15 23.98 -28.35 -17.24
N ALA A 16 22.96 -27.85 -17.96
CA ALA A 16 22.97 -27.86 -19.42
C ALA A 16 23.99 -26.85 -19.95
N LEU A 17 24.47 -27.06 -21.16
CA LEU A 17 25.19 -26.04 -21.91
C LEU A 17 24.15 -25.07 -22.48
N LEU A 18 24.01 -23.90 -21.86
CA LEU A 18 23.07 -22.89 -22.31
C LEU A 18 23.65 -22.16 -23.51
N ILE A 19 22.80 -21.86 -24.48
CA ILE A 19 23.17 -21.18 -25.72
C ILE A 19 22.11 -20.13 -26.11
N ASN A 20 22.56 -19.06 -26.75
CA ASN A 20 21.68 -18.21 -27.51
C ASN A 20 21.35 -18.87 -28.88
N PRO A 21 20.10 -19.25 -29.15
CA PRO A 21 19.74 -19.94 -30.40
C PRO A 21 19.93 -19.08 -31.66
N ASN A 22 20.16 -17.77 -31.52
CA ASN A 22 20.43 -16.87 -32.63
C ASN A 22 21.95 -16.67 -32.88
N ASP A 23 22.81 -17.19 -32.01
CA ASP A 23 24.26 -17.13 -32.15
C ASP A 23 24.83 -18.45 -32.66
N THR A 24 25.14 -18.49 -33.97
CA THR A 24 25.64 -19.70 -34.65
C THR A 24 27.04 -20.10 -34.11
N GLU A 25 27.85 -19.16 -33.70
CA GLU A 25 29.19 -19.45 -33.19
C GLU A 25 29.11 -20.05 -31.76
N GLU A 26 28.23 -19.53 -30.92
CA GLU A 26 27.97 -20.10 -29.59
C GLU A 26 27.41 -21.53 -29.68
N ILE A 27 26.47 -21.78 -30.62
CA ILE A 27 25.95 -23.12 -30.90
C ILE A 27 27.08 -24.08 -31.28
N LYS A 28 27.96 -23.69 -32.22
CA LYS A 28 29.11 -24.48 -32.66
C LYS A 28 30.05 -24.79 -31.50
N GLN A 29 30.40 -23.79 -30.68
CA GLN A 29 31.26 -23.98 -29.51
C GLN A 29 30.64 -24.91 -28.48
N ALA A 30 29.33 -24.80 -28.24
CA ALA A 30 28.62 -25.69 -27.31
C ALA A 30 28.59 -27.14 -27.81
N ILE A 31 28.44 -27.36 -29.12
CA ILE A 31 28.52 -28.70 -29.70
C ILE A 31 29.94 -29.27 -29.54
N CYS A 32 30.99 -28.53 -29.92
CA CYS A 32 32.36 -28.96 -29.72
C CYS A 32 32.64 -29.32 -28.27
N ARG A 33 32.26 -28.42 -27.33
CA ARG A 33 32.42 -28.65 -25.89
C ARG A 33 31.66 -29.88 -25.41
N ALA A 34 30.46 -30.15 -25.93
CA ALA A 34 29.69 -31.33 -25.56
C ALA A 34 30.35 -32.63 -26.04
N LEU A 35 30.96 -32.62 -27.21
CA LEU A 35 31.66 -33.80 -27.76
C LEU A 35 32.99 -34.06 -27.12
N GLU A 36 33.72 -33.02 -26.69
CA GLU A 36 35.02 -33.11 -26.02
C GLU A 36 34.89 -33.32 -24.51
N MET A 37 33.69 -33.23 -23.93
CA MET A 37 33.48 -33.31 -22.50
C MET A 37 33.80 -34.71 -21.99
N PRO A 38 34.60 -34.83 -20.92
CA PRO A 38 34.90 -36.14 -20.28
C PRO A 38 33.64 -36.86 -19.84
N GLU A 39 33.61 -38.18 -20.00
CA GLU A 39 32.43 -39.02 -19.69
C GLU A 39 31.97 -38.84 -18.22
N GLN A 40 32.88 -38.70 -17.28
CA GLN A 40 32.57 -38.48 -15.87
C GLN A 40 31.84 -37.17 -15.64
N GLU A 41 32.21 -36.11 -16.37
CA GLU A 41 31.52 -34.79 -16.30
C GLU A 41 30.14 -34.87 -16.93
N GLN A 42 30.03 -35.54 -18.09
CA GLN A 42 28.74 -35.76 -18.74
C GLN A 42 27.77 -36.52 -17.80
N LEU A 43 28.24 -37.60 -17.16
CA LEU A 43 27.45 -38.41 -16.24
C LEU A 43 27.00 -37.57 -15.03
N LYS A 44 27.90 -36.83 -14.41
CA LYS A 44 27.57 -35.95 -13.26
C LYS A 44 26.52 -34.95 -13.59
N ARG A 45 26.65 -34.20 -14.70
CA ARG A 45 25.69 -33.24 -15.17
C ARG A 45 24.33 -33.87 -15.47
N LEU A 46 24.34 -35.01 -16.14
CA LEU A 46 23.13 -35.74 -16.49
C LEU A 46 22.37 -36.23 -15.26
N GLN A 47 23.09 -36.83 -14.29
CA GLN A 47 22.50 -37.30 -13.04
C GLN A 47 21.88 -36.16 -12.23
N HIS A 48 22.53 -34.99 -12.18
CA HIS A 48 21.99 -33.84 -11.47
C HIS A 48 20.70 -33.33 -12.15
N MET A 49 20.70 -33.19 -13.46
CA MET A 49 19.48 -32.81 -14.21
C MET A 49 18.36 -33.84 -14.08
N GLN A 50 18.66 -35.13 -14.13
CA GLN A 50 17.67 -36.20 -13.91
C GLN A 50 17.08 -36.13 -12.50
N LYS A 51 17.88 -35.80 -11.48
CA LYS A 51 17.39 -35.63 -10.11
C LYS A 51 16.41 -34.48 -10.02
N ILE A 52 16.70 -33.36 -10.68
CA ILE A 52 15.78 -32.21 -10.75
C ILE A 52 14.45 -32.62 -11.39
N ILE A 53 14.48 -33.25 -12.56
CA ILE A 53 13.29 -33.69 -13.27
C ILE A 53 12.49 -34.72 -12.46
N SER A 54 13.16 -35.63 -11.74
CA SER A 54 12.48 -36.64 -10.94
C SER A 54 11.68 -36.10 -9.76
N VAL A 55 12.07 -34.90 -9.26
CA VAL A 55 11.36 -34.17 -8.18
C VAL A 55 10.29 -33.27 -8.75
N GLN A 56 10.54 -32.64 -9.89
CA GLN A 56 9.65 -31.69 -10.56
C GLN A 56 8.75 -32.39 -11.59
N THR A 57 7.95 -33.34 -11.12
CA THR A 57 7.03 -34.08 -12.00
C THR A 57 5.77 -33.26 -12.31
N VAL A 58 5.10 -33.55 -13.44
CA VAL A 58 3.81 -32.93 -13.80
C VAL A 58 2.75 -33.14 -12.71
N ASN A 59 2.77 -34.29 -12.05
CA ASN A 59 1.84 -34.60 -10.97
C ASN A 59 2.10 -33.72 -9.74
N LYS A 60 3.38 -33.48 -9.39
CA LYS A 60 3.75 -32.57 -8.32
C LYS A 60 3.34 -31.14 -8.67
N TRP A 61 3.67 -30.68 -9.88
CA TRP A 61 3.26 -29.36 -10.35
C TRP A 61 1.74 -29.17 -10.29
N ALA A 62 0.96 -30.15 -10.75
CA ALA A 62 -0.49 -30.09 -10.69
C ALA A 62 -1.02 -30.08 -9.26
N ALA A 63 -0.42 -30.85 -8.36
CA ALA A 63 -0.78 -30.86 -6.93
C ALA A 63 -0.48 -29.52 -6.26
N ASP A 64 0.70 -28.96 -6.49
CA ASP A 64 1.13 -27.68 -5.96
C ASP A 64 0.22 -26.55 -6.49
N PHE A 65 -0.10 -26.56 -7.80
CA PHE A 65 -1.02 -25.60 -8.42
C PHE A 65 -2.43 -25.66 -7.83
N VAL A 66 -3.00 -26.87 -7.67
CA VAL A 66 -4.34 -27.05 -7.08
C VAL A 66 -4.35 -26.61 -5.62
N SER A 67 -3.30 -26.91 -4.87
CA SER A 67 -3.15 -26.50 -3.47
C SER A 67 -3.12 -24.97 -3.36
N GLU A 68 -2.28 -24.30 -4.16
CA GLU A 68 -2.13 -22.85 -4.15
C GLU A 68 -3.41 -22.14 -4.63
N TRP A 69 -4.07 -22.71 -5.63
CA TRP A 69 -5.39 -22.22 -6.08
C TRP A 69 -6.45 -22.36 -4.97
N SER A 70 -6.51 -23.50 -4.29
CA SER A 70 -7.44 -23.72 -3.18
C SER A 70 -7.19 -22.74 -2.03
N ASP A 71 -5.92 -22.50 -1.67
CA ASP A 71 -5.52 -21.54 -0.66
C ASP A 71 -5.88 -20.11 -1.06
N THR A 72 -5.69 -19.76 -2.32
CA THR A 72 -6.09 -18.45 -2.89
C THR A 72 -7.60 -18.29 -2.85
N CYS A 73 -8.38 -19.29 -3.23
CA CYS A 73 -9.84 -19.27 -3.14
C CYS A 73 -10.31 -19.08 -1.69
N ARG A 74 -9.70 -19.81 -0.75
CA ARG A 74 -10.02 -19.69 0.69
C ARG A 74 -9.70 -18.31 1.23
N LYS A 75 -8.52 -17.75 0.88
CA LYS A 75 -8.16 -16.38 1.24
C LYS A 75 -9.16 -15.38 0.65
N ASN A 76 -9.48 -15.48 -0.63
CA ASN A 76 -10.44 -14.59 -1.28
C ASN A 76 -11.82 -14.66 -0.63
N GLU A 77 -12.27 -15.83 -0.21
CA GLU A 77 -13.55 -15.97 0.51
C GLU A 77 -13.51 -15.30 1.89
N GLN A 78 -12.43 -15.47 2.64
CA GLN A 78 -12.23 -14.77 3.91
C GLN A 78 -12.20 -13.24 3.71
N LEU A 79 -11.57 -12.78 2.63
CA LEU A 79 -11.49 -11.36 2.28
C LEU A 79 -12.85 -10.79 1.86
N ARG A 80 -13.69 -11.59 1.16
CA ARG A 80 -15.08 -11.19 0.85
C ARG A 80 -15.92 -10.96 2.12
N LYS A 81 -15.66 -11.71 3.20
CA LYS A 81 -16.34 -11.52 4.50
C LYS A 81 -15.96 -10.20 5.17
N LYS A 82 -14.77 -9.65 4.88
CA LYS A 82 -14.34 -8.33 5.38
C LYS A 82 -14.98 -7.16 4.65
N ARG A 83 -15.62 -7.37 3.51
CA ARG A 83 -16.24 -6.29 2.74
C ARG A 83 -17.31 -5.60 3.56
N ILE A 84 -17.20 -4.27 3.66
CA ILE A 84 -18.14 -3.45 4.41
C ILE A 84 -19.53 -3.53 3.74
N SER A 85 -20.53 -3.82 4.53
CA SER A 85 -21.93 -3.91 4.09
C SER A 85 -22.77 -2.86 4.80
N ALA A 86 -23.99 -2.60 4.31
CA ALA A 86 -24.90 -1.68 4.96
C ALA A 86 -25.18 -2.04 6.43
N GLY A 87 -25.29 -3.33 6.75
CA GLY A 87 -25.44 -3.80 8.13
C GLY A 87 -24.24 -3.50 9.00
N ILE A 88 -23.02 -3.68 8.47
CA ILE A 88 -21.76 -3.33 9.16
C ILE A 88 -21.67 -1.82 9.37
N ILE A 89 -22.02 -1.00 8.36
CA ILE A 89 -22.07 0.47 8.49
C ILE A 89 -23.04 0.88 9.61
N GLY A 90 -24.24 0.26 9.67
CA GLY A 90 -25.21 0.50 10.72
C GLY A 90 -24.68 0.14 12.11
N ALA A 91 -24.01 -1.00 12.26
CA ALA A 91 -23.39 -1.42 13.51
C ALA A 91 -22.25 -0.49 13.95
N ILE A 92 -21.40 -0.04 13.01
CA ILE A 92 -20.34 0.94 13.25
C ILE A 92 -20.97 2.26 13.72
N LYS A 93 -22.00 2.74 13.02
CA LYS A 93 -22.69 3.99 13.36
C LYS A 93 -23.34 3.93 14.75
N MET A 94 -23.92 2.79 15.11
CA MET A 94 -24.50 2.60 16.44
C MET A 94 -23.41 2.71 17.54
N LYS A 95 -22.29 1.99 17.39
CA LYS A 95 -21.14 2.09 18.31
C LYS A 95 -20.60 3.52 18.39
N TYR A 96 -20.45 4.17 17.24
CA TYR A 96 -20.02 5.57 17.14
C TYR A 96 -20.92 6.50 17.93
N ASN A 97 -22.25 6.37 17.80
CA ASN A 97 -23.22 7.23 18.50
C ASN A 97 -23.23 6.99 20.03
N GLN A 98 -22.96 5.77 20.49
CA GLN A 98 -22.90 5.43 21.92
C GLN A 98 -21.62 5.93 22.61
N ALA A 99 -20.56 6.10 21.87
CA ALA A 99 -19.25 6.50 22.41
C ALA A 99 -19.21 7.98 22.80
N LYS A 100 -18.61 8.27 23.94
CA LYS A 100 -18.40 9.63 24.47
C LYS A 100 -17.10 10.26 24.00
N GLN A 101 -16.08 9.45 23.71
CA GLN A 101 -14.78 9.87 23.23
C GLN A 101 -14.39 9.03 22.01
N ARG A 102 -14.22 9.67 20.86
CA ARG A 102 -13.99 8.99 19.59
C ARG A 102 -12.71 9.47 18.94
N LEU A 103 -11.89 8.53 18.51
CA LEU A 103 -10.69 8.78 17.68
C LEU A 103 -10.98 8.37 16.25
N ILE A 104 -10.78 9.31 15.32
CA ILE A 104 -10.98 9.11 13.87
C ILE A 104 -9.66 9.38 13.19
N LEU A 105 -8.99 8.32 12.74
CA LEU A 105 -7.70 8.36 12.06
C LEU A 105 -7.91 8.16 10.56
N LEU A 106 -7.52 9.12 9.76
CA LEU A 106 -7.78 9.13 8.33
C LEU A 106 -6.47 9.35 7.56
N ASP A 107 -6.14 8.44 6.67
CA ASP A 107 -5.15 8.73 5.65
C ASP A 107 -5.71 9.71 4.61
N TYR A 108 -4.83 10.38 3.86
CA TYR A 108 -5.25 11.39 2.90
C TYR A 108 -5.29 10.87 1.46
N ASP A 109 -4.16 10.45 0.91
CA ASP A 109 -4.04 10.05 -0.49
C ASP A 109 -4.56 8.64 -0.73
N GLY A 110 -5.48 8.44 -1.68
CA GLY A 110 -6.14 7.14 -1.89
C GLY A 110 -7.27 6.86 -0.91
N THR A 111 -7.39 7.65 0.16
CA THR A 111 -8.43 7.52 1.19
C THR A 111 -9.38 8.72 1.18
N LEU A 112 -8.97 9.89 1.64
CA LEU A 112 -9.79 11.11 1.61
C LEU A 112 -9.84 11.74 0.22
N ALA A 113 -8.72 11.73 -0.49
CA ALA A 113 -8.61 12.22 -1.86
C ALA A 113 -8.19 11.08 -2.80
N SER A 114 -8.75 11.06 -4.01
CA SER A 114 -8.34 10.08 -5.02
C SER A 114 -6.90 10.34 -5.48
N LEU A 115 -6.17 9.25 -5.73
CA LEU A 115 -4.82 9.31 -6.29
C LEU A 115 -4.82 10.09 -7.60
N LYS A 116 -3.88 11.00 -7.76
CA LYS A 116 -3.67 11.82 -8.96
C LYS A 116 -2.29 11.55 -9.54
N THR A 117 -2.14 11.75 -10.85
CA THR A 117 -0.85 11.63 -11.54
C THR A 117 0.18 12.58 -10.92
N ARG A 118 -0.25 13.81 -10.65
CA ARG A 118 0.56 14.83 -9.95
C ARG A 118 0.04 15.03 -8.54
N PRO A 119 0.88 14.84 -7.52
CA PRO A 119 0.49 14.93 -6.11
C PRO A 119 -0.17 16.28 -5.74
N GLU A 120 0.29 17.38 -6.30
CA GLU A 120 -0.26 18.73 -6.06
C GLU A 120 -1.71 18.91 -6.53
N ASN A 121 -2.23 18.02 -7.38
CA ASN A 121 -3.60 18.02 -7.88
C ASN A 121 -4.59 17.26 -6.98
N ALA A 122 -4.12 16.54 -5.97
CA ALA A 122 -4.98 15.83 -5.03
C ALA A 122 -5.53 16.75 -3.92
N LYS A 123 -5.94 17.96 -4.30
CA LYS A 123 -6.51 18.95 -3.36
C LYS A 123 -7.83 18.45 -2.79
N PRO A 124 -8.16 18.82 -1.53
CA PRO A 124 -9.43 18.46 -0.93
C PRO A 124 -10.58 19.16 -1.68
N THR A 125 -11.66 18.43 -1.89
CA THR A 125 -12.89 18.99 -2.45
C THR A 125 -13.61 19.81 -1.38
N PRO A 126 -14.44 20.82 -1.79
CA PRO A 126 -15.27 21.58 -0.83
C PRO A 126 -16.18 20.66 0.00
N GLU A 127 -16.65 19.57 -0.58
CA GLU A 127 -17.50 18.58 0.08
C GLU A 127 -16.73 17.80 1.16
N LEU A 128 -15.48 17.43 0.90
CA LEU A 128 -14.61 16.81 1.89
C LEU A 128 -14.35 17.77 3.06
N ILE A 129 -14.01 19.03 2.79
CA ILE A 129 -13.79 20.06 3.82
C ILE A 129 -15.04 20.22 4.69
N ALA A 130 -16.23 20.36 4.08
CA ALA A 130 -17.48 20.47 4.80
C ALA A 130 -17.77 19.24 5.68
N THR A 131 -17.46 18.05 5.18
CA THR A 131 -17.63 16.79 5.94
C THR A 131 -16.69 16.71 7.13
N LEU A 132 -15.40 17.03 6.95
CA LEU A 132 -14.43 17.11 8.05
C LEU A 132 -14.83 18.16 9.09
N GLN A 133 -15.25 19.35 8.64
CA GLN A 133 -15.71 20.41 9.53
C GLN A 133 -16.92 19.97 10.37
N LYS A 134 -17.83 19.19 9.77
CA LYS A 134 -18.97 18.62 10.48
C LYS A 134 -18.56 17.54 11.49
N LEU A 135 -17.58 16.73 11.16
CA LEU A 135 -17.03 15.72 12.09
C LEU A 135 -16.38 16.38 13.31
N VAL A 136 -15.55 17.41 13.11
CA VAL A 136 -14.85 18.09 14.21
C VAL A 136 -15.75 19.02 15.02
N SER A 137 -16.92 19.41 14.50
CA SER A 137 -17.91 20.20 15.26
C SER A 137 -18.52 19.41 16.44
N ASP A 138 -18.40 18.09 16.45
CA ASP A 138 -18.76 17.27 17.59
C ASP A 138 -17.57 17.16 18.57
N PRO A 139 -17.64 17.74 19.77
CA PRO A 139 -16.51 17.74 20.72
C PRO A 139 -16.13 16.34 21.22
N ALA A 140 -16.97 15.34 21.00
CA ALA A 140 -16.65 13.95 21.27
C ALA A 140 -15.67 13.34 20.26
N ASN A 141 -15.50 13.96 19.09
CA ASN A 141 -14.62 13.48 18.04
C ASN A 141 -13.23 14.12 18.14
N HIS A 142 -12.22 13.29 18.10
CA HIS A 142 -10.85 13.69 17.83
C HIS A 142 -10.46 13.18 16.45
N VAL A 143 -10.36 14.09 15.48
CA VAL A 143 -10.06 13.76 14.08
C VAL A 143 -8.58 14.02 13.83
N VAL A 144 -7.90 13.01 13.30
CA VAL A 144 -6.47 13.04 12.93
C VAL A 144 -6.31 12.65 11.49
N VAL A 145 -5.71 13.52 10.68
CA VAL A 145 -5.25 13.19 9.32
C VAL A 145 -3.79 12.76 9.40
N ASN A 146 -3.50 11.51 9.00
CA ASN A 146 -2.17 10.90 9.10
C ASN A 146 -1.65 10.53 7.71
N SER A 147 -0.77 11.35 7.13
CA SER A 147 -0.39 11.30 5.72
C SER A 147 1.12 11.23 5.50
N GLY A 148 1.52 10.69 4.35
CA GLY A 148 2.91 10.79 3.85
C GLY A 148 3.27 12.15 3.23
N ARG A 149 2.30 13.06 3.10
CA ARG A 149 2.53 14.41 2.57
C ARG A 149 3.36 15.25 3.55
N ASP A 150 4.06 16.22 2.97
CA ASP A 150 4.77 17.23 3.75
C ASP A 150 3.80 18.11 4.53
N HIS A 151 4.27 18.65 5.64
CA HIS A 151 3.45 19.42 6.57
C HIS A 151 2.99 20.78 5.99
N PHE A 152 3.75 21.40 5.08
CA PHE A 152 3.34 22.64 4.43
C PHE A 152 2.14 22.45 3.52
N THR A 153 2.12 21.34 2.77
CA THR A 153 0.99 20.97 1.91
C THR A 153 -0.26 20.69 2.73
N LEU A 154 -0.15 19.91 3.82
CA LEU A 154 -1.29 19.66 4.71
C LEU A 154 -1.79 20.93 5.37
N GLU A 155 -0.90 21.81 5.83
CA GLU A 155 -1.26 23.11 6.40
C GLU A 155 -2.04 23.98 5.39
N LYS A 156 -1.55 24.06 4.17
CA LYS A 156 -2.20 24.82 3.09
C LYS A 156 -3.60 24.31 2.79
N TRP A 157 -3.83 23.01 2.87
CA TRP A 157 -5.09 22.38 2.45
C TRP A 157 -6.10 22.23 3.58
N LEU A 158 -5.65 21.93 4.78
CA LEU A 158 -6.49 21.56 5.91
C LEU A 158 -6.26 22.43 7.15
N GLY A 159 -5.30 23.34 7.11
CA GLY A 159 -4.87 24.12 8.26
C GLY A 159 -5.94 24.99 8.91
N ASN A 160 -6.99 25.35 8.16
CA ASN A 160 -8.15 26.11 8.66
C ASN A 160 -9.14 25.23 9.46
N LEU A 161 -8.96 23.90 9.47
CA LEU A 161 -9.82 23.00 10.23
C LEU A 161 -9.19 22.73 11.62
N PRO A 162 -9.99 22.64 12.68
CA PRO A 162 -9.49 22.28 14.02
C PRO A 162 -9.26 20.78 14.15
N ILE A 163 -8.46 20.20 13.24
CA ILE A 163 -8.07 18.79 13.21
C ILE A 163 -6.61 18.62 13.64
N ALA A 164 -6.29 17.50 14.26
CA ALA A 164 -4.92 17.08 14.41
C ALA A 164 -4.39 16.54 13.09
N MET A 165 -3.13 16.75 12.79
CA MET A 165 -2.49 16.26 11.57
C MET A 165 -1.15 15.62 11.90
N ALA A 166 -0.82 14.55 11.17
CA ALA A 166 0.51 13.98 11.14
C ALA A 166 0.99 13.94 9.67
N ALA A 167 2.16 14.50 9.44
CA ALA A 167 2.79 14.63 8.14
C ALA A 167 4.05 13.77 8.04
N GLU A 168 4.47 13.46 6.82
CA GLU A 168 5.64 12.63 6.53
C GLU A 168 5.65 11.34 7.38
N HIS A 169 4.50 10.63 7.37
CA HIS A 169 4.28 9.38 8.11
C HIS A 169 4.48 9.48 9.65
N GLY A 170 4.24 10.67 10.24
CA GLY A 170 4.37 10.89 11.68
C GLY A 170 5.68 11.54 12.11
N ALA A 171 6.53 11.96 11.16
CA ALA A 171 7.73 12.75 11.45
C ALA A 171 7.40 14.15 11.98
N PHE A 172 6.29 14.71 11.51
CA PHE A 172 5.71 15.95 12.01
C PHE A 172 4.29 15.71 12.49
N TYR A 173 3.87 16.42 13.51
CA TYR A 173 2.48 16.42 13.95
C TYR A 173 2.02 17.83 14.36
N LYS A 174 0.74 18.13 14.06
CA LYS A 174 0.08 19.37 14.44
C LYS A 174 -0.89 19.11 15.57
N GLU A 175 -0.74 19.85 16.64
CA GLU A 175 -1.62 19.80 17.79
C GLU A 175 -1.89 21.21 18.31
N ASN A 176 -3.14 21.51 18.65
CA ASN A 176 -3.56 22.85 19.09
C ASN A 176 -3.11 23.97 18.14
N GLY A 177 -3.07 23.69 16.84
CA GLY A 177 -2.67 24.65 15.80
C GLY A 177 -1.15 24.80 15.61
N ILE A 178 -0.31 24.12 16.38
CA ILE A 178 1.14 24.23 16.32
C ILE A 178 1.74 22.96 15.77
N TRP A 179 2.67 23.10 14.81
CA TRP A 179 3.46 21.98 14.28
C TRP A 179 4.64 21.66 15.18
N HIS A 180 4.78 20.39 15.48
CA HIS A 180 5.90 19.82 16.24
C HIS A 180 6.66 18.84 15.35
N LYS A 181 7.97 18.79 15.53
CA LYS A 181 8.85 17.84 14.86
C LYS A 181 9.16 16.68 15.81
N ASN A 182 8.89 15.46 15.39
CA ASN A 182 9.06 14.26 16.21
C ASN A 182 10.45 13.64 16.08
N ILE A 183 11.20 14.00 15.05
CA ILE A 183 12.53 13.45 14.76
C ILE A 183 13.50 14.53 14.30
N ASN A 184 14.80 14.22 14.39
CA ASN A 184 15.84 15.07 13.82
C ASN A 184 15.82 14.98 12.27
N LYS A 185 16.26 16.07 11.63
CA LYS A 185 16.43 16.10 10.17
C LYS A 185 17.36 14.96 9.76
N ALA A 186 16.95 14.18 8.77
CA ALA A 186 17.79 13.13 8.23
C ALA A 186 18.97 13.75 7.46
N GLU A 187 20.17 13.27 7.74
CA GLU A 187 21.36 13.60 6.95
C GLU A 187 21.53 12.51 5.87
N TRP A 188 21.31 12.88 4.62
CA TRP A 188 21.42 11.95 3.51
C TRP A 188 22.87 11.84 3.04
N SER A 189 23.45 10.66 2.99
CA SER A 189 24.77 10.46 2.42
C SER A 189 24.77 10.86 0.94
N SER A 190 25.86 11.52 0.51
CA SER A 190 26.01 11.95 -0.89
C SER A 190 25.92 10.78 -1.88
N GLY A 191 26.41 9.59 -1.49
CA GLY A 191 26.33 8.37 -2.29
C GLY A 191 24.86 7.92 -2.51
N LEU A 192 24.02 7.97 -1.48
CA LEU A 192 22.60 7.62 -1.58
C LEU A 192 21.86 8.55 -2.54
N VAL A 193 22.07 9.86 -2.39
CA VAL A 193 21.45 10.87 -3.27
C VAL A 193 21.95 10.73 -4.72
N SER A 194 23.22 10.42 -4.92
CA SER A 194 23.80 10.22 -6.27
C SER A 194 23.20 9.01 -6.97
N ILE A 195 22.97 7.91 -6.26
CA ILE A 195 22.29 6.72 -6.82
C ILE A 195 20.88 7.08 -7.27
N LEU A 196 20.11 7.77 -6.43
CA LEU A 196 18.74 8.16 -6.77
C LEU A 196 18.70 9.09 -7.99
N LYS A 197 19.62 10.07 -8.07
CA LYS A 197 19.74 10.95 -9.25
C LYS A 197 20.08 10.16 -10.52
N LEU A 198 20.96 9.16 -10.44
CA LEU A 198 21.27 8.29 -11.57
C LEU A 198 20.04 7.54 -12.08
N PHE A 199 19.17 7.09 -11.16
CA PHE A 199 17.91 6.43 -11.55
C PHE A 199 16.91 7.41 -12.16
N VAL A 200 16.88 8.68 -11.73
CA VAL A 200 16.10 9.73 -12.40
C VAL A 200 16.57 9.92 -13.84
N GLU A 201 17.88 10.03 -14.07
CA GLU A 201 18.45 10.18 -15.42
C GLU A 201 18.15 8.98 -16.34
N LYS A 202 18.16 7.75 -15.78
CA LYS A 202 17.89 6.51 -16.51
C LYS A 202 16.42 6.19 -16.71
N THR A 203 15.51 6.97 -16.12
CA THR A 203 14.06 6.71 -16.15
C THR A 203 13.32 7.97 -16.56
N PRO A 204 13.01 8.14 -17.86
CA PRO A 204 12.31 9.33 -18.35
C PRO A 204 11.02 9.61 -17.58
N ARG A 205 10.75 10.89 -17.27
CA ARG A 205 9.61 11.37 -16.50
C ARG A 205 9.53 10.89 -15.05
N SER A 206 10.62 10.34 -14.50
CA SER A 206 10.75 10.16 -13.06
C SER A 206 11.40 11.40 -12.44
N HIS A 207 11.19 11.57 -11.13
CA HIS A 207 11.83 12.65 -10.38
C HIS A 207 12.13 12.22 -8.94
N LEU A 208 13.08 12.90 -8.33
CA LEU A 208 13.44 12.74 -6.93
C LEU A 208 12.85 13.91 -6.12
N GLU A 209 12.01 13.58 -5.15
CA GLU A 209 11.56 14.49 -4.11
C GLU A 209 12.44 14.32 -2.88
N VAL A 210 13.04 15.41 -2.40
CA VAL A 210 13.84 15.44 -1.18
C VAL A 210 13.00 16.13 -0.10
N LYS A 211 12.47 15.33 0.83
CA LYS A 211 11.77 15.80 2.02
C LYS A 211 12.77 16.02 3.17
N GLU A 212 12.33 16.66 4.24
CA GLU A 212 13.17 16.78 5.44
C GLU A 212 13.52 15.42 6.05
N THR A 213 12.65 14.44 5.93
CA THR A 213 12.72 13.17 6.64
C THR A 213 12.74 11.95 5.72
N ALA A 214 12.57 12.13 4.41
CA ALA A 214 12.53 11.07 3.42
C ALA A 214 13.12 11.51 2.07
N LEU A 215 13.58 10.53 1.28
CA LEU A 215 13.89 10.66 -0.13
C LEU A 215 12.88 9.81 -0.90
N ALA A 216 12.14 10.40 -1.83
CA ALA A 216 11.12 9.70 -2.61
C ALA A 216 11.43 9.79 -4.11
N TRP A 217 11.66 8.64 -4.74
CA TRP A 217 11.81 8.54 -6.19
C TRP A 217 10.47 8.17 -6.81
N HIS A 218 9.88 9.12 -7.54
CA HIS A 218 8.59 8.97 -8.19
C HIS A 218 8.76 8.58 -9.65
N TYR A 219 8.00 7.55 -10.09
CA TYR A 219 8.03 7.05 -11.48
C TYR A 219 6.62 6.86 -12.07
N ARG A 220 5.63 7.56 -11.51
CA ARG A 220 4.21 7.44 -11.94
C ARG A 220 3.98 7.91 -13.38
N GLU A 221 4.74 8.91 -13.84
CA GLU A 221 4.64 9.45 -15.20
C GLU A 221 5.52 8.68 -16.20
N SER A 222 6.37 7.76 -15.73
CA SER A 222 7.23 6.93 -16.55
C SER A 222 6.45 5.82 -17.27
N ASP A 223 7.05 5.22 -18.30
CA ASP A 223 6.54 3.98 -18.86
C ASP A 223 6.35 2.92 -17.75
N ALA A 224 5.22 2.23 -17.75
CA ALA A 224 4.81 1.37 -16.65
C ALA A 224 5.77 0.18 -16.45
N TRP A 225 6.23 -0.43 -17.55
CA TRP A 225 7.16 -1.56 -17.50
C TRP A 225 8.56 -1.11 -17.09
N LEU A 226 9.08 -0.06 -17.73
CA LEU A 226 10.40 0.49 -17.42
C LEU A 226 10.46 1.00 -15.97
N GLY A 227 9.43 1.70 -15.50
CA GLY A 227 9.35 2.21 -14.15
C GLY A 227 9.36 1.08 -13.10
N ALA A 228 8.59 0.01 -13.32
CA ALA A 228 8.56 -1.14 -12.43
C ALA A 228 9.92 -1.87 -12.40
N LEU A 229 10.54 -2.10 -13.57
CA LEU A 229 11.87 -2.71 -13.66
C LEU A 229 12.93 -1.86 -12.91
N ARG A 230 12.92 -0.56 -13.13
CA ARG A 230 13.88 0.36 -12.47
C ARG A 230 13.65 0.44 -10.96
N ALA A 231 12.38 0.39 -10.51
CA ALA A 231 12.07 0.35 -9.08
C ALA A 231 12.69 -0.88 -8.42
N GLN A 232 12.54 -2.06 -9.03
CA GLN A 232 13.14 -3.29 -8.51
C GLN A 232 14.68 -3.21 -8.49
N GLN A 233 15.29 -2.70 -9.56
CA GLN A 233 16.74 -2.50 -9.63
C GLN A 233 17.23 -1.51 -8.56
N LEU A 234 16.52 -0.40 -8.38
CA LEU A 234 16.84 0.60 -7.35
C LEU A 234 16.79 -0.01 -5.95
N ILE A 235 15.73 -0.73 -5.62
CA ILE A 235 15.57 -1.40 -4.34
C ILE A 235 16.75 -2.35 -4.09
N ASN A 236 17.10 -3.19 -5.07
CA ASN A 236 18.21 -4.14 -4.93
C ASN A 236 19.55 -3.46 -4.67
N VAL A 237 19.81 -2.32 -5.33
CA VAL A 237 21.03 -1.52 -5.10
C VAL A 237 21.04 -0.88 -3.72
N LEU A 238 19.87 -0.42 -3.25
CA LEU A 238 19.75 0.35 -2.02
C LEU A 238 19.70 -0.51 -0.75
N VAL A 239 19.28 -1.78 -0.83
CA VAL A 239 19.10 -2.65 0.35
C VAL A 239 20.30 -2.66 1.28
N ASN A 240 21.50 -2.92 0.76
CA ASN A 240 22.70 -2.98 1.60
C ASN A 240 23.10 -1.63 2.19
N ILE A 241 22.92 -0.55 1.42
CA ILE A 241 23.22 0.82 1.86
C ILE A 241 22.27 1.23 2.97
N CYS A 242 20.98 0.97 2.78
CA CYS A 242 19.95 1.30 3.75
C CYS A 242 20.12 0.50 5.05
N ILE A 243 20.48 -0.78 4.99
CA ILE A 243 20.78 -1.58 6.18
C ILE A 243 21.94 -0.97 6.97
N GLN A 244 23.05 -0.61 6.28
CA GLN A 244 24.22 0.00 6.94
C GLN A 244 23.91 1.36 7.57
N GLN A 245 23.04 2.14 6.95
CA GLN A 245 22.64 3.48 7.42
C GLN A 245 21.40 3.45 8.34
N LYS A 246 20.89 2.27 8.68
CA LYS A 246 19.67 2.08 9.47
C LYS A 246 18.46 2.82 8.87
N LEU A 247 18.33 2.76 7.56
CA LEU A 247 17.21 3.32 6.80
C LEU A 247 16.27 2.21 6.33
N GLN A 248 15.01 2.58 6.13
CA GLN A 248 13.96 1.72 5.58
C GLN A 248 13.66 2.12 4.15
N ILE A 249 13.45 1.12 3.28
CA ILE A 249 12.93 1.29 1.93
C ILE A 249 11.45 0.91 1.94
N ILE A 250 10.61 1.81 1.44
CA ILE A 250 9.17 1.57 1.28
C ILE A 250 8.85 1.66 -0.21
N GLN A 251 8.22 0.61 -0.73
CA GLN A 251 7.68 0.61 -2.08
C GLN A 251 6.18 0.90 -2.01
N GLY A 252 5.80 2.10 -2.44
CA GLY A 252 4.40 2.51 -2.59
C GLY A 252 3.92 2.39 -4.04
N ASP A 253 2.73 2.95 -4.32
CA ASP A 253 2.19 2.97 -5.69
C ASP A 253 2.96 3.95 -6.57
N LYS A 254 3.85 3.41 -7.43
CA LYS A 254 4.71 4.17 -8.36
C LYS A 254 5.70 5.12 -7.67
N VAL A 255 6.14 4.77 -6.46
CA VAL A 255 7.16 5.48 -5.69
C VAL A 255 8.03 4.51 -4.91
N VAL A 256 9.33 4.83 -4.79
CA VAL A 256 10.27 4.19 -3.85
C VAL A 256 10.72 5.25 -2.87
N GLU A 257 10.40 5.07 -1.61
CA GLU A 257 10.74 6.02 -0.54
C GLU A 257 11.78 5.43 0.41
N ILE A 258 12.73 6.26 0.83
CA ILE A 258 13.77 5.92 1.79
C ILE A 258 13.63 6.86 2.98
N LYS A 259 13.50 6.30 4.18
CA LYS A 259 13.31 7.07 5.41
C LYS A 259 13.90 6.37 6.64
N SER A 260 13.93 7.06 7.79
CA SER A 260 14.21 6.39 9.07
C SER A 260 13.08 5.43 9.46
N PRO A 261 13.38 4.27 10.04
CA PRO A 261 12.38 3.37 10.61
C PRO A 261 11.78 3.89 11.94
N ASP A 262 12.37 4.94 12.55
CA ASP A 262 11.99 5.42 13.87
C ASP A 262 10.57 6.00 13.94
N TYR A 263 9.97 6.29 12.79
CA TYR A 263 8.61 6.81 12.69
C TYR A 263 7.85 6.15 11.54
N ASN A 264 6.57 5.91 11.78
CA ASN A 264 5.60 5.41 10.81
C ASN A 264 4.18 5.86 11.22
N LYS A 265 3.17 5.58 10.40
CA LYS A 265 1.79 5.96 10.73
C LYS A 265 1.30 5.35 12.05
N GLY A 266 1.87 4.23 12.50
CA GLY A 266 1.58 3.61 13.80
C GLY A 266 2.17 4.37 14.99
N SER A 267 3.26 5.11 14.81
CA SER A 267 3.82 5.95 15.91
C SER A 267 2.87 7.08 16.29
N GLU A 268 2.18 7.69 15.32
CA GLU A 268 1.14 8.67 15.60
C GLU A 268 -0.05 8.06 16.37
N VAL A 269 -0.46 6.85 16.00
CA VAL A 269 -1.50 6.12 16.74
C VAL A 269 -1.11 5.95 18.21
N ARG A 270 0.09 5.45 18.47
CA ARG A 270 0.58 5.27 19.85
C ARG A 270 0.56 6.58 20.62
N ARG A 271 1.05 7.66 20.00
CA ARG A 271 1.03 9.01 20.60
C ARG A 271 -0.39 9.47 20.98
N GLN A 272 -1.39 9.19 20.13
CA GLN A 272 -2.78 9.55 20.42
C GLN A 272 -3.38 8.70 21.55
N LEU A 273 -3.08 7.41 21.59
CA LEU A 273 -3.57 6.48 22.62
C LEU A 273 -2.94 6.73 24.00
N GLU A 274 -1.69 7.19 24.06
CA GLU A 274 -1.00 7.57 25.30
C GLU A 274 -1.60 8.83 25.93
N LYS A 275 -2.13 9.75 25.13
CA LYS A 275 -2.70 11.01 25.59
C LYS A 275 -4.09 10.89 26.19
N LYS A 276 -4.91 10.03 25.64
CA LYS A 276 -6.34 9.96 25.97
C LYS A 276 -6.91 8.59 25.74
N HIS A 277 -7.84 8.20 26.59
CA HIS A 277 -8.67 7.01 26.37
C HIS A 277 -9.83 7.33 25.43
N TYR A 278 -10.10 6.42 24.48
CA TYR A 278 -11.18 6.53 23.53
C TYR A 278 -12.11 5.31 23.62
N ASP A 279 -13.44 5.56 23.69
CA ASP A 279 -14.45 4.50 23.71
C ASP A 279 -14.71 3.90 22.32
N PHE A 280 -14.43 4.68 21.27
CA PHE A 280 -14.56 4.26 19.88
C PHE A 280 -13.36 4.77 19.08
N ILE A 281 -12.77 3.87 18.31
CA ILE A 281 -11.63 4.17 17.44
C ILE A 281 -11.95 3.66 16.05
N ILE A 282 -11.76 4.52 15.05
CA ILE A 282 -11.83 4.14 13.64
C ILE A 282 -10.61 4.65 12.89
N ALA A 283 -10.05 3.80 12.04
CA ALA A 283 -8.94 4.14 11.16
C ALA A 283 -9.23 3.71 9.72
N MET A 284 -8.89 4.56 8.76
CA MET A 284 -9.08 4.30 7.33
C MET A 284 -7.80 4.64 6.56
N GLY A 285 -7.41 3.77 5.62
CA GLY A 285 -6.22 3.94 4.79
C GLY A 285 -6.19 2.97 3.61
N ASP A 286 -5.43 3.29 2.56
CA ASP A 286 -5.36 2.52 1.31
C ASP A 286 -4.00 1.87 1.02
N ASP A 287 -2.91 2.36 1.62
CA ASP A 287 -1.55 1.92 1.31
C ASP A 287 -0.99 0.93 2.37
N THR A 288 0.18 0.39 2.08
CA THR A 288 0.94 -0.50 2.99
C THR A 288 1.38 0.20 4.27
N THR A 289 1.66 1.51 4.21
CA THR A 289 1.99 2.32 5.40
C THR A 289 0.84 2.45 6.39
N ASP A 290 -0.42 2.26 5.96
CA ASP A 290 -1.59 2.23 6.83
C ASP A 290 -1.72 0.94 7.62
N GLU A 291 -1.07 -0.13 7.17
CA GLU A 291 -0.98 -1.38 7.93
C GLU A 291 -0.31 -1.16 9.29
N ASP A 292 0.69 -0.28 9.37
CA ASP A 292 1.33 0.10 10.62
C ASP A 292 0.36 0.84 11.56
N MET A 293 -0.52 1.67 10.97
CA MET A 293 -1.59 2.34 11.72
C MET A 293 -2.60 1.31 12.26
N PHE A 294 -3.02 0.35 11.43
CA PHE A 294 -3.99 -0.68 11.85
C PHE A 294 -3.43 -1.60 12.93
N LYS A 295 -2.16 -2.04 12.79
CA LYS A 295 -1.47 -2.91 13.76
C LYS A 295 -1.20 -2.25 15.11
N ALA A 296 -1.06 -0.92 15.13
CA ALA A 296 -0.83 -0.16 16.36
C ALA A 296 -2.12 0.07 17.18
N LEU A 297 -3.29 -0.22 16.62
CA LEU A 297 -4.58 -0.02 17.26
C LEU A 297 -5.00 -1.25 18.10
N PRO A 298 -5.81 -1.04 19.14
CA PRO A 298 -6.37 -2.14 19.92
C PRO A 298 -7.36 -2.97 19.07
N VAL A 299 -7.52 -4.24 19.43
CA VAL A 299 -8.33 -5.23 18.67
C VAL A 299 -9.79 -4.81 18.47
N ASN A 300 -10.35 -4.01 19.38
CA ASN A 300 -11.72 -3.51 19.29
C ASN A 300 -11.89 -2.27 18.40
N ALA A 301 -10.80 -1.74 17.84
CA ALA A 301 -10.85 -0.63 16.89
C ALA A 301 -11.46 -1.08 15.55
N VAL A 302 -12.17 -0.16 14.91
CA VAL A 302 -12.69 -0.34 13.55
C VAL A 302 -11.61 0.09 12.57
N THR A 303 -11.01 -0.86 11.88
CA THR A 303 -9.99 -0.58 10.85
C THR A 303 -10.55 -0.91 9.48
N ILE A 304 -10.47 0.04 8.54
CA ILE A 304 -11.03 -0.07 7.19
C ILE A 304 -9.94 0.15 6.16
N LYS A 305 -9.61 -0.90 5.43
CA LYS A 305 -8.72 -0.81 4.26
C LYS A 305 -9.53 -0.36 3.04
N VAL A 306 -9.06 0.66 2.36
CA VAL A 306 -9.65 1.16 1.11
C VAL A 306 -8.94 0.51 -0.08
N GLY A 307 -9.68 0.12 -1.11
CA GLY A 307 -9.12 -0.55 -2.28
C GLY A 307 -8.84 -2.04 -2.04
N TYR A 308 -7.57 -2.42 -2.15
CA TYR A 308 -7.15 -3.82 -1.95
C TYR A 308 -7.39 -4.29 -0.52
N VAL A 309 -7.61 -5.58 -0.38
CA VAL A 309 -7.90 -6.19 0.92
C VAL A 309 -6.62 -6.37 1.73
N SER A 310 -6.72 -6.15 3.05
CA SER A 310 -5.63 -6.31 4.01
C SER A 310 -5.98 -7.35 5.08
N GLU A 311 -4.97 -8.06 5.55
CA GLU A 311 -5.11 -8.95 6.71
C GLU A 311 -5.17 -8.14 8.02
N ALA A 312 -4.50 -6.99 8.08
CA ALA A 312 -4.43 -6.15 9.28
C ALA A 312 -5.72 -5.34 9.54
N ALA A 313 -6.53 -5.08 8.51
CA ALA A 313 -7.78 -4.36 8.66
C ALA A 313 -8.94 -5.31 8.99
N SER A 314 -9.86 -4.84 9.84
CA SER A 314 -11.10 -5.56 10.19
C SER A 314 -12.09 -5.60 9.03
N TYR A 315 -12.13 -4.51 8.24
CA TYR A 315 -13.05 -4.34 7.12
C TYR A 315 -12.33 -3.85 5.87
N ASN A 316 -12.96 -4.07 4.72
CA ASN A 316 -12.51 -3.56 3.43
C ASN A 316 -13.62 -2.73 2.76
N MET A 317 -13.24 -1.56 2.27
CA MET A 317 -14.04 -0.68 1.45
C MET A 317 -13.46 -0.69 0.03
N PRO A 318 -14.14 -1.25 -0.97
CA PRO A 318 -13.54 -1.52 -2.28
C PRO A 318 -13.09 -0.28 -3.05
N SER A 319 -13.72 0.87 -2.81
CA SER A 319 -13.44 2.09 -3.55
C SER A 319 -13.25 3.30 -2.64
N GLN A 320 -12.30 4.15 -2.99
CA GLN A 320 -12.08 5.46 -2.37
C GLN A 320 -13.35 6.33 -2.44
N THR A 321 -14.15 6.19 -3.49
CA THR A 321 -15.39 6.95 -3.67
C THR A 321 -16.46 6.66 -2.61
N GLU A 322 -16.34 5.54 -1.89
CA GLU A 322 -17.25 5.16 -0.79
C GLU A 322 -16.88 5.81 0.55
N VAL A 323 -15.64 6.33 0.68
CA VAL A 323 -15.13 6.90 1.93
C VAL A 323 -15.91 8.14 2.36
N LEU A 324 -16.07 9.09 1.44
CA LEU A 324 -16.75 10.36 1.77
C LEU A 324 -18.21 10.16 2.16
N PRO A 325 -19.04 9.37 1.42
CA PRO A 325 -20.38 9.01 1.85
C PRO A 325 -20.42 8.32 3.24
N PHE A 326 -19.48 7.43 3.52
CA PHE A 326 -19.37 6.80 4.82
C PHE A 326 -19.08 7.81 5.95
N LEU A 327 -18.14 8.73 5.75
CA LEU A 327 -17.84 9.80 6.71
C LEU A 327 -19.04 10.73 6.91
N GLN A 328 -19.81 11.01 5.86
CA GLN A 328 -21.06 11.78 5.95
C GLN A 328 -22.12 11.08 6.80
N ILE A 329 -22.22 9.74 6.69
CA ILE A 329 -23.08 8.95 7.57
C ILE A 329 -22.63 9.09 9.03
N LEU A 330 -21.33 9.05 9.32
CA LEU A 330 -20.83 9.26 10.68
C LEU A 330 -21.09 10.69 11.19
N ALA A 331 -20.92 11.69 10.34
CA ALA A 331 -21.11 13.11 10.67
C ALA A 331 -22.56 13.51 10.93
N ASN A 332 -23.55 12.77 10.37
CA ASN A 332 -24.96 13.12 10.52
C ASN A 332 -25.51 12.60 11.86
N LYS A 333 -25.91 13.54 12.73
CA LYS A 333 -26.51 13.27 14.06
C LYS A 333 -28.00 12.87 14.00
N LYS A 334 -28.63 12.65 12.82
CA LYS A 334 -30.08 12.43 12.75
C LYS A 334 -30.55 11.15 13.45
N ASP A 335 -31.32 11.40 14.50
CA ASP A 335 -32.47 10.74 15.09
C ASP A 335 -32.41 9.24 15.41
N MET A 336 -32.12 8.96 16.70
CA MET A 336 -32.44 7.68 17.36
C MET A 336 -33.93 7.57 17.75
N LYS A 337 -34.87 8.22 17.06
CA LYS A 337 -36.29 8.18 17.38
C LYS A 337 -37.15 7.33 16.44
N GLN A 338 -36.58 6.65 15.45
CA GLN A 338 -37.33 5.70 14.61
C GLN A 338 -36.61 4.36 14.46
N PRO A 339 -37.30 3.23 14.47
CA PRO A 339 -36.72 1.93 14.24
C PRO A 339 -36.09 1.87 12.83
N ILE A 340 -34.89 1.30 12.75
CA ILE A 340 -33.96 1.22 11.61
C ILE A 340 -34.59 0.70 10.27
N GLY A 341 -35.93 0.45 10.24
CA GLY A 341 -36.62 -0.20 9.11
C GLY A 341 -36.85 0.66 7.88
N GLU A 342 -37.10 1.96 7.96
CA GLU A 342 -37.57 2.75 6.81
C GLU A 342 -36.58 3.82 6.32
N ASN A 343 -35.90 4.55 7.17
CA ASN A 343 -35.00 5.62 6.74
C ASN A 343 -33.64 5.10 6.22
N VAL A 344 -33.18 3.93 6.67
CA VAL A 344 -32.01 3.24 6.09
C VAL A 344 -32.34 2.72 4.68
N LYS A 345 -33.59 2.24 4.45
CA LYS A 345 -34.03 1.85 3.11
C LYS A 345 -34.07 3.03 2.13
N THR A 346 -34.43 4.22 2.55
CA THR A 346 -34.53 5.39 1.66
C THR A 346 -33.16 6.00 1.36
N SER A 347 -32.27 6.08 2.36
CA SER A 347 -30.88 6.53 2.14
C SER A 347 -30.03 5.50 1.39
N LEU A 348 -30.23 4.20 1.68
CA LEU A 348 -29.60 3.11 0.94
C LEU A 348 -30.20 2.96 -0.47
N LYS A 349 -31.47 3.22 -0.67
CA LYS A 349 -32.09 3.21 -1.99
C LYS A 349 -31.49 4.30 -2.88
N GLY A 350 -31.23 5.50 -2.37
CA GLY A 350 -30.51 6.56 -3.10
C GLY A 350 -29.08 6.15 -3.47
N ILE A 351 -28.36 5.46 -2.59
CA ILE A 351 -27.02 4.92 -2.85
C ILE A 351 -27.11 3.74 -3.85
N PHE A 352 -28.05 2.84 -3.71
CA PHE A 352 -28.26 1.74 -4.66
C PHE A 352 -28.73 2.21 -6.03
N ASP A 353 -29.60 3.22 -6.10
CA ASP A 353 -30.05 3.80 -7.34
C ASP A 353 -28.90 4.55 -8.06
N PHE A 354 -28.05 5.26 -7.34
CA PHE A 354 -26.82 5.87 -7.86
C PHE A 354 -25.86 4.82 -8.44
N PHE A 355 -25.61 3.71 -7.74
CA PHE A 355 -24.75 2.64 -8.26
C PHE A 355 -25.39 1.86 -9.42
N ARG A 356 -26.70 1.68 -9.41
CA ARG A 356 -27.43 1.04 -10.52
C ARG A 356 -27.36 1.88 -11.80
N ASP A 357 -27.47 3.20 -11.68
CA ASP A 357 -27.39 4.11 -12.81
C ASP A 357 -25.96 4.27 -13.34
N LEU A 358 -24.94 4.19 -12.48
CA LEU A 358 -23.54 4.13 -12.87
C LEU A 358 -23.16 2.84 -13.64
N LEU A 359 -23.82 1.72 -13.33
CA LEU A 359 -23.62 0.43 -14.03
C LEU A 359 -24.36 0.32 -15.36
N LYS A 360 -25.34 1.21 -15.64
CA LYS A 360 -26.07 1.25 -16.92
C LYS A 360 -25.42 2.14 -17.98
N THR A 361 -24.36 2.86 -17.63
CA THR A 361 -23.62 3.79 -18.52
C THR A 361 -22.31 3.19 -19.04
N LYS A 362 -22.21 1.85 -19.09
CA LYS A 362 -21.14 1.14 -19.80
C LYS A 362 -21.73 0.23 -20.85
#